data_fd96d25040e802ad69bc0229b38dac03
#
_entry.id   fd96d25040e802ad69bc0229b38dac03
#
_cell.length_a   1.000
_cell.length_b   1.000
_cell.length_c   1.000
_cell.angle_alpha   90.00
_cell.angle_beta   90.00
_cell.angle_gamma   90.00
#
_symmetry.space_group_name_H-M   'P 1'
#
loop_
_entity.id
_entity.type
_entity.pdbx_description
1 polymer ?
#
loop_
_entity_poly.entity_id
_entity_poly.type
_entity_poly.pdbx_seq_one_letter_code
_entity_poly.pdbx_strand_id
1 'polypeptide(L)'
;MILVYDGSFEGFLSLIYRVYYEKLSPINIYKNLPNEIIFEEIVQINTSDENSKKVFTSMKKIFPKNIIQRILNIFMCDTKDFEMQLLEFIIIGFKDSRELFNINNSCVFYINNLEKELFKNVHKMYAYTRFEELDDETLYAKVDCRFNVVYFLAKHFIKRFNNQNFIIHDINRKLAFIKNGSNVQIENISSFETPSYSTNEEKFQKLWKSFFNAVSIKERENKKLQQNQVPLIYRTYMSEFFEDLT
;
A
#
# COMPACT_ATOMS: atom_id res chain seq x y z
N MET A 1 10.26 -2.48 -26.44
CA MET A 1 9.12 -1.56 -26.29
C MET A 1 8.76 -1.37 -24.82
N ILE A 2 8.21 -0.23 -24.48
CA ILE A 2 7.71 0.13 -23.16
C ILE A 2 6.17 0.15 -23.22
N LEU A 3 5.51 -0.45 -22.24
CA LEU A 3 4.06 -0.39 -22.13
C LEU A 3 3.65 0.65 -21.07
N VAL A 4 2.63 1.43 -21.38
CA VAL A 4 2.06 2.42 -20.46
C VAL A 4 0.59 2.13 -20.27
N TYR A 5 0.11 2.14 -19.04
CA TYR A 5 -1.29 1.89 -18.69
C TYR A 5 -1.78 2.92 -17.67
N ASP A 6 -3.07 2.94 -17.38
CA ASP A 6 -3.72 3.94 -16.51
C ASP A 6 -3.50 3.75 -15.00
N GLY A 7 -2.72 2.74 -14.60
CA GLY A 7 -2.46 2.43 -13.18
C GLY A 7 -3.58 1.64 -12.50
N SER A 8 -4.71 1.39 -13.16
CA SER A 8 -5.80 0.57 -12.61
C SER A 8 -5.49 -0.93 -12.71
N PHE A 9 -6.12 -1.75 -11.87
CA PHE A 9 -5.97 -3.21 -11.96
C PHE A 9 -6.56 -3.76 -13.27
N GLU A 10 -7.66 -3.19 -13.71
CA GLU A 10 -8.31 -3.51 -14.99
C GLU A 10 -7.41 -3.14 -16.18
N GLY A 11 -6.70 -2.02 -16.09
CA GLY A 11 -5.69 -1.61 -17.08
C GLY A 11 -4.52 -2.59 -17.12
N PHE A 12 -4.03 -3.03 -15.96
CA PHE A 12 -2.97 -4.03 -15.88
C PHE A 12 -3.42 -5.39 -16.43
N LEU A 13 -4.64 -5.82 -16.16
CA LEU A 13 -5.19 -7.05 -16.76
C LEU A 13 -5.39 -6.91 -18.28
N SER A 14 -5.76 -5.73 -18.77
CA SER A 14 -5.85 -5.45 -20.22
C SER A 14 -4.47 -5.48 -20.87
N LEU A 15 -3.44 -5.01 -20.18
CA LEU A 15 -2.04 -5.13 -20.60
C LEU A 15 -1.62 -6.60 -20.70
N ILE A 16 -1.93 -7.44 -19.70
CA ILE A 16 -1.64 -8.88 -19.73
C ILE A 16 -2.32 -9.54 -20.92
N TYR A 17 -3.57 -9.17 -21.22
CA TYR A 17 -4.29 -9.67 -22.38
C TYR A 17 -3.54 -9.39 -23.67
N ARG A 18 -3.13 -8.13 -23.90
CA ARG A 18 -2.39 -7.74 -25.11
C ARG A 18 -1.02 -8.42 -25.20
N VAL A 19 -0.27 -8.47 -24.11
CA VAL A 19 1.02 -9.17 -24.07
C VAL A 19 0.87 -10.62 -24.50
N TYR A 20 -0.17 -11.31 -24.04
CA TYR A 20 -0.39 -12.72 -24.37
C TYR A 20 -0.84 -12.93 -25.81
N TYR A 21 -1.86 -12.19 -26.30
CA TYR A 21 -2.47 -12.41 -27.61
C TYR A 21 -1.67 -11.76 -28.75
N GLU A 22 -1.10 -10.59 -28.53
CA GLU A 22 -0.29 -9.87 -29.53
C GLU A 22 1.20 -10.23 -29.45
N LYS A 23 1.57 -11.12 -28.51
CA LYS A 23 2.96 -11.57 -28.27
C LYS A 23 3.93 -10.43 -28.07
N LEU A 24 3.51 -9.40 -27.36
CA LEU A 24 4.34 -8.25 -27.02
C LEU A 24 5.45 -8.68 -26.06
N SER A 25 6.64 -8.11 -26.23
CA SER A 25 7.80 -8.35 -25.36
C SER A 25 8.22 -7.04 -24.70
N PRO A 26 7.54 -6.61 -23.62
CA PRO A 26 7.89 -5.38 -22.95
C PRO A 26 9.23 -5.52 -22.23
N ILE A 27 10.03 -4.45 -22.24
CA ILE A 27 11.24 -4.30 -21.42
C ILE A 27 10.93 -3.56 -20.14
N ASN A 28 9.85 -2.75 -20.14
CA ASN A 28 9.35 -2.07 -18.94
C ASN A 28 7.85 -1.74 -19.04
N ILE A 29 7.24 -1.51 -17.88
CA ILE A 29 5.82 -1.15 -17.75
C ILE A 29 5.74 0.04 -16.79
N TYR A 30 4.99 1.08 -17.19
CA TYR A 30 4.81 2.30 -16.38
C TYR A 30 3.34 2.69 -16.28
N LYS A 31 2.95 3.28 -15.14
CA LYS A 31 1.68 4.00 -14.96
C LYS A 31 1.74 5.38 -15.60
N ASN A 32 2.88 6.03 -15.47
CA ASN A 32 3.19 7.32 -16.09
C ASN A 32 4.61 7.23 -16.64
N LEU A 33 4.83 7.83 -17.79
CA LEU A 33 6.17 7.88 -18.35
C LEU A 33 7.12 8.65 -17.42
N PRO A 34 8.33 8.14 -17.18
CA PRO A 34 9.35 8.90 -16.48
C PRO A 34 9.76 10.15 -17.27
N ASN A 35 10.25 11.19 -16.57
CA ASN A 35 10.72 12.43 -17.19
C ASN A 35 12.09 12.28 -17.88
N GLU A 36 12.50 11.08 -18.17
CA GLU A 36 13.78 10.77 -18.83
C GLU A 36 13.58 10.62 -20.33
N ILE A 37 14.68 10.77 -21.11
CA ILE A 37 14.65 10.56 -22.55
C ILE A 37 14.50 9.06 -22.81
N ILE A 38 13.43 8.70 -23.48
CA ILE A 38 13.09 7.32 -23.84
C ILE A 38 13.34 7.15 -25.34
N PHE A 39 14.18 6.19 -25.73
CA PHE A 39 14.47 5.85 -27.11
C PHE A 39 13.64 4.67 -27.62
N GLU A 40 13.03 3.93 -26.72
CA GLU A 40 12.25 2.74 -27.02
C GLU A 40 10.84 3.11 -27.51
N GLU A 41 10.29 2.22 -28.33
CA GLU A 41 8.89 2.31 -28.74
C GLU A 41 7.96 2.29 -27.52
N ILE A 42 7.07 3.27 -27.44
CA ILE A 42 6.07 3.40 -26.38
C ILE A 42 4.72 2.94 -26.91
N VAL A 43 4.11 1.98 -26.25
CA VAL A 43 2.77 1.49 -26.58
C VAL A 43 1.81 1.79 -25.42
N GLN A 44 0.83 2.63 -25.70
CA GLN A 44 -0.25 2.94 -24.76
C GLN A 44 -1.26 1.78 -24.71
N ILE A 45 -1.57 1.33 -23.50
CA ILE A 45 -2.58 0.30 -23.25
C ILE A 45 -3.88 0.95 -22.78
N ASN A 46 -4.90 0.87 -23.60
CA ASN A 46 -6.23 1.32 -23.19
C ASN A 46 -6.91 0.23 -22.35
N THR A 47 -7.50 0.62 -21.24
CA THR A 47 -8.26 -0.26 -20.38
C THR A 47 -9.51 -0.76 -21.09
N SER A 48 -9.72 -2.08 -21.08
CA SER A 48 -10.86 -2.76 -21.66
C SER A 48 -11.51 -3.67 -20.63
N ASP A 49 -12.75 -3.38 -20.28
CA ASP A 49 -13.54 -4.20 -19.34
C ASP A 49 -13.71 -5.65 -19.84
N GLU A 50 -13.84 -5.83 -21.12
CA GLU A 50 -13.99 -7.17 -21.72
C GLU A 50 -12.71 -7.99 -21.56
N ASN A 51 -11.56 -7.40 -21.92
CA ASN A 51 -10.27 -8.06 -21.85
C ASN A 51 -9.84 -8.34 -20.41
N SER A 52 -10.02 -7.36 -19.51
CA SER A 52 -9.71 -7.51 -18.09
C SER A 52 -10.56 -8.61 -17.44
N LYS A 53 -11.87 -8.68 -17.73
CA LYS A 53 -12.76 -9.74 -17.25
C LYS A 53 -12.36 -11.12 -17.77
N LYS A 54 -11.95 -11.24 -19.04
CA LYS A 54 -11.45 -12.51 -19.62
C LYS A 54 -10.22 -13.00 -18.87
N VAL A 55 -9.21 -12.14 -18.65
CA VAL A 55 -7.98 -12.50 -17.94
C VAL A 55 -8.30 -12.90 -16.50
N PHE A 56 -9.06 -12.07 -15.77
CA PHE A 56 -9.39 -12.35 -14.36
C PHE A 56 -10.20 -13.64 -14.19
N THR A 57 -11.15 -13.90 -15.09
CA THR A 57 -11.91 -15.15 -15.08
C THR A 57 -11.01 -16.36 -15.32
N SER A 58 -10.07 -16.25 -16.25
CA SER A 58 -9.08 -17.30 -16.53
C SER A 58 -8.16 -17.54 -15.35
N MET A 59 -7.66 -16.46 -14.71
CA MET A 59 -6.88 -16.57 -13.47
C MET A 59 -7.67 -17.31 -12.38
N LYS A 60 -8.94 -16.96 -12.15
CA LYS A 60 -9.79 -17.62 -11.14
C LYS A 60 -10.02 -19.11 -11.41
N LYS A 61 -9.98 -19.53 -12.66
CA LYS A 61 -10.12 -20.95 -13.04
C LYS A 61 -8.85 -21.75 -12.82
N ILE A 62 -7.69 -21.13 -13.02
CA ILE A 62 -6.40 -21.83 -13.07
C ILE A 62 -5.63 -21.67 -11.75
N PHE A 63 -5.67 -20.48 -11.12
CA PHE A 63 -4.86 -20.18 -9.96
C PHE A 63 -5.58 -20.50 -8.65
N PRO A 64 -4.88 -21.04 -7.65
CA PRO A 64 -5.40 -21.17 -6.30
C PRO A 64 -5.79 -19.79 -5.70
N LYS A 65 -6.78 -19.78 -4.80
CA LYS A 65 -7.29 -18.55 -4.18
C LYS A 65 -6.18 -17.71 -3.48
N ASN A 66 -5.24 -18.37 -2.82
CA ASN A 66 -4.12 -17.69 -2.16
C ASN A 66 -3.18 -17.01 -3.17
N ILE A 67 -3.01 -17.56 -4.37
CA ILE A 67 -2.22 -16.91 -5.44
C ILE A 67 -2.97 -15.69 -5.98
N ILE A 68 -4.27 -15.78 -6.21
CA ILE A 68 -5.08 -14.62 -6.60
C ILE A 68 -4.95 -13.50 -5.56
N GLN A 69 -5.07 -13.84 -4.27
CA GLN A 69 -4.91 -12.85 -3.20
C GLN A 69 -3.51 -12.24 -3.17
N ARG A 70 -2.46 -13.05 -3.41
CA ARG A 70 -1.08 -12.55 -3.53
C ARG A 70 -0.94 -11.56 -4.68
N ILE A 71 -1.46 -11.86 -5.87
CA ILE A 71 -1.43 -10.94 -7.02
C ILE A 71 -2.09 -9.62 -6.67
N LEU A 72 -3.26 -9.64 -6.02
CA LEU A 72 -3.95 -8.43 -5.57
C LEU A 72 -3.13 -7.66 -4.52
N ASN A 73 -2.54 -8.35 -3.54
CA ASN A 73 -1.71 -7.73 -2.51
C ASN A 73 -0.50 -7.02 -3.14
N ILE A 74 0.17 -7.68 -4.09
CA ILE A 74 1.34 -7.11 -4.79
C ILE A 74 0.94 -5.92 -5.65
N PHE A 75 -0.16 -6.01 -6.38
CA PHE A 75 -0.65 -4.87 -7.16
C PHE A 75 -1.00 -3.67 -6.26
N MET A 76 -1.68 -3.92 -5.14
CA MET A 76 -2.09 -2.88 -4.20
C MET A 76 -0.94 -2.29 -3.38
N CYS A 77 0.18 -2.99 -3.24
CA CYS A 77 1.32 -2.46 -2.48
C CYS A 77 1.99 -1.26 -3.16
N ASP A 78 1.76 -1.06 -4.45
CA ASP A 78 2.18 0.11 -5.23
C ASP A 78 3.65 0.48 -4.99
N THR A 79 4.51 -0.52 -5.04
CA THR A 79 5.95 -0.30 -4.96
C THR A 79 6.52 0.00 -6.34
N LYS A 80 7.74 0.55 -6.39
CA LYS A 80 8.40 0.84 -7.66
C LYS A 80 8.76 -0.44 -8.41
N ASP A 81 8.56 -0.45 -9.72
CA ASP A 81 9.01 -1.49 -10.67
C ASP A 81 8.47 -2.92 -10.39
N PHE A 82 7.29 -3.05 -9.77
CA PHE A 82 6.70 -4.37 -9.50
C PHE A 82 5.99 -4.99 -10.71
N GLU A 83 5.57 -4.17 -11.66
CA GLU A 83 4.67 -4.56 -12.77
C GLU A 83 5.27 -5.65 -13.65
N MET A 84 6.56 -5.52 -14.00
CA MET A 84 7.25 -6.52 -14.82
C MET A 84 7.32 -7.88 -14.12
N GLN A 85 7.66 -7.87 -12.83
CA GLN A 85 7.74 -9.10 -12.04
C GLN A 85 6.36 -9.74 -11.84
N LEU A 86 5.32 -8.90 -11.66
CA LEU A 86 3.94 -9.39 -11.52
C LEU A 86 3.42 -9.95 -12.85
N LEU A 87 3.74 -9.32 -13.98
CA LEU A 87 3.43 -9.83 -15.32
C LEU A 87 4.08 -11.22 -15.54
N GLU A 88 5.38 -11.33 -15.27
CA GLU A 88 6.12 -12.58 -15.40
C GLU A 88 5.53 -13.68 -14.50
N PHE A 89 5.24 -13.36 -13.24
CA PHE A 89 4.62 -14.28 -12.30
C PHE A 89 3.29 -14.82 -12.83
N ILE A 90 2.43 -13.97 -13.37
CA ILE A 90 1.13 -14.38 -13.94
C ILE A 90 1.34 -15.24 -15.18
N ILE A 91 2.29 -14.91 -16.07
CA ILE A 91 2.61 -15.70 -17.26
C ILE A 91 3.11 -17.10 -16.88
N ILE A 92 3.99 -17.21 -15.89
CA ILE A 92 4.45 -18.49 -15.33
C ILE A 92 3.23 -19.33 -14.91
N GLY A 93 2.32 -18.73 -14.16
CA GLY A 93 1.12 -19.41 -13.67
C GLY A 93 0.18 -19.89 -14.78
N PHE A 94 0.05 -19.14 -15.87
CA PHE A 94 -0.73 -19.60 -17.03
C PHE A 94 -0.08 -20.75 -17.79
N LYS A 95 1.26 -20.87 -17.76
CA LYS A 95 1.98 -22.00 -18.35
C LYS A 95 1.85 -23.25 -17.48
N ASP A 96 2.14 -23.13 -16.20
CA ASP A 96 1.96 -24.18 -15.18
C ASP A 96 1.73 -23.54 -13.81
N SER A 97 0.53 -23.67 -13.26
CA SER A 97 0.18 -23.07 -11.96
C SER A 97 0.96 -23.65 -10.77
N ARG A 98 1.58 -24.83 -10.91
CA ARG A 98 2.44 -25.44 -9.89
C ARG A 98 3.76 -24.69 -9.74
N GLU A 99 4.26 -24.10 -10.82
CA GLU A 99 5.48 -23.30 -10.82
C GLU A 99 5.38 -22.01 -9.97
N LEU A 100 4.17 -21.54 -9.67
CA LEU A 100 3.92 -20.41 -8.77
C LEU A 100 4.35 -20.68 -7.30
N PHE A 101 4.66 -21.93 -6.98
CA PHE A 101 5.20 -22.34 -5.67
C PHE A 101 6.69 -22.70 -5.71
N ASN A 102 7.30 -22.68 -6.88
CA ASN A 102 8.71 -23.02 -7.07
C ASN A 102 9.62 -21.85 -6.65
N ILE A 103 10.12 -21.89 -5.42
CA ILE A 103 10.99 -20.85 -4.85
C ILE A 103 12.37 -20.75 -5.52
N ASN A 104 12.77 -21.73 -6.34
CA ASN A 104 14.00 -21.68 -7.12
C ASN A 104 13.85 -20.77 -8.35
N ASN A 105 12.61 -20.44 -8.74
CA ASN A 105 12.37 -19.44 -9.77
C ASN A 105 12.55 -18.02 -9.18
N SER A 106 13.41 -17.22 -9.80
CA SER A 106 13.77 -15.88 -9.31
C SER A 106 12.59 -14.93 -9.21
N CYS A 107 11.66 -14.98 -10.18
CA CYS A 107 10.44 -14.17 -10.18
C CYS A 107 9.51 -14.57 -9.02
N VAL A 108 9.28 -15.88 -8.82
CA VAL A 108 8.45 -16.40 -7.71
C VAL A 108 9.08 -16.04 -6.37
N PHE A 109 10.39 -16.19 -6.25
CA PHE A 109 11.13 -15.79 -5.05
C PHE A 109 10.97 -14.29 -4.75
N TYR A 110 11.12 -13.43 -5.77
CA TYR A 110 10.93 -11.98 -5.64
C TYR A 110 9.52 -11.63 -5.15
N ILE A 111 8.48 -12.15 -5.81
CA ILE A 111 7.08 -11.91 -5.44
C ILE A 111 6.77 -12.37 -4.01
N ASN A 112 7.27 -13.55 -3.62
CA ASN A 112 7.11 -14.06 -2.26
C ASN A 112 7.78 -13.16 -1.20
N ASN A 113 8.99 -12.66 -1.48
CA ASN A 113 9.69 -11.76 -0.57
C ASN A 113 9.03 -10.38 -0.51
N LEU A 114 8.56 -9.86 -1.65
CA LEU A 114 7.85 -8.59 -1.69
C LEU A 114 6.55 -8.66 -0.86
N GLU A 115 5.79 -9.75 -0.96
CA GLU A 115 4.59 -9.96 -0.13
C GLU A 115 4.94 -10.04 1.37
N LYS A 116 6.02 -10.74 1.74
CA LYS A 116 6.50 -10.80 3.14
C LYS A 116 6.90 -9.40 3.66
N GLU A 117 7.62 -8.63 2.86
CA GLU A 117 7.99 -7.26 3.20
C GLU A 117 6.75 -6.36 3.37
N LEU A 118 5.78 -6.45 2.46
CA LEU A 118 4.52 -5.74 2.56
C LEU A 118 3.84 -6.01 3.90
N PHE A 119 3.60 -7.29 4.24
CA PHE A 119 2.91 -7.63 5.49
C PHE A 119 3.72 -7.29 6.74
N LYS A 120 5.05 -7.34 6.69
CA LYS A 120 5.90 -6.84 7.78
C LYS A 120 5.70 -5.33 8.01
N ASN A 121 5.59 -4.55 6.94
CA ASN A 121 5.31 -3.12 7.04
C ASN A 121 3.87 -2.84 7.49
N VAL A 122 2.89 -3.56 6.95
CA VAL A 122 1.48 -3.47 7.41
C VAL A 122 1.40 -3.72 8.92
N HIS A 123 2.05 -4.77 9.42
CA HIS A 123 2.05 -5.08 10.85
C HIS A 123 2.69 -3.98 11.70
N LYS A 124 3.80 -3.39 11.25
CA LYS A 124 4.41 -2.23 11.91
C LYS A 124 3.46 -1.04 11.93
N MET A 125 2.81 -0.75 10.81
CA MET A 125 1.90 0.39 10.70
C MET A 125 0.64 0.24 11.56
N TYR A 126 0.19 -0.97 11.88
CA TYR A 126 -0.86 -1.16 12.90
C TYR A 126 -0.47 -0.61 14.28
N ALA A 127 0.83 -0.67 14.63
CA ALA A 127 1.34 -0.18 15.90
C ALA A 127 1.75 1.31 15.84
N TYR A 128 2.16 1.82 14.67
CA TYR A 128 2.69 3.17 14.53
C TYR A 128 1.65 4.21 14.15
N THR A 129 0.52 3.80 13.55
CA THR A 129 -0.54 4.74 13.17
C THR A 129 -1.13 5.40 14.43
N ARG A 130 -1.14 6.73 14.45
CA ARG A 130 -1.75 7.55 15.49
C ARG A 130 -2.94 8.28 14.90
N PHE A 131 -4.05 8.26 15.62
CA PHE A 131 -5.24 9.00 15.27
C PHE A 131 -5.35 10.23 16.16
N GLU A 132 -5.69 11.34 15.55
CA GLU A 132 -5.97 12.63 16.17
C GLU A 132 -7.45 12.93 15.96
N GLU A 133 -8.14 13.45 16.98
CA GLU A 133 -9.55 13.78 16.91
C GLU A 133 -9.75 15.16 16.27
N LEU A 134 -10.59 15.24 15.25
CA LEU A 134 -10.98 16.48 14.62
C LEU A 134 -12.18 17.11 15.34
N ASP A 135 -12.49 18.38 15.02
CA ASP A 135 -13.61 19.13 15.63
C ASP A 135 -14.98 18.47 15.43
N ASP A 136 -15.13 17.65 14.38
CA ASP A 136 -16.34 16.89 14.06
C ASP A 136 -16.34 15.46 14.65
N GLU A 137 -15.45 15.17 15.61
CA GLU A 137 -15.25 13.86 16.24
C GLU A 137 -14.74 12.78 15.27
N THR A 138 -14.34 13.14 14.04
CA THR A 138 -13.72 12.21 13.09
C THR A 138 -12.25 11.94 13.52
N LEU A 139 -11.86 10.68 13.54
CA LEU A 139 -10.48 10.31 13.82
C LEU A 139 -9.63 10.41 12.55
N TYR A 140 -8.56 11.17 12.58
CA TYR A 140 -7.67 11.41 11.44
C TYR A 140 -6.28 10.87 11.69
N ALA A 141 -5.76 10.04 10.77
CA ALA A 141 -4.41 9.51 10.84
C ALA A 141 -3.62 9.81 9.56
N LYS A 142 -2.42 10.34 9.75
CA LYS A 142 -1.42 10.49 8.69
C LYS A 142 -0.53 9.26 8.65
N VAL A 143 -0.26 8.75 7.47
CA VAL A 143 0.66 7.63 7.27
C VAL A 143 1.66 7.96 6.16
N ASP A 144 2.88 7.51 6.38
CA ASP A 144 3.96 7.54 5.39
C ASP A 144 4.65 6.16 5.41
N CYS A 145 4.54 5.42 4.34
CA CYS A 145 5.10 4.09 4.23
C CYS A 145 5.62 3.82 2.82
N ARG A 146 6.71 3.06 2.72
CA ARG A 146 7.26 2.62 1.43
C ARG A 146 6.18 1.97 0.55
N PHE A 147 5.30 1.17 1.15
CA PHE A 147 4.20 0.49 0.48
C PHE A 147 2.89 1.23 0.68
N ASN A 148 1.97 1.12 -0.28
CA ASN A 148 0.58 1.51 -0.05
C ASN A 148 -0.07 0.54 0.95
N VAL A 149 -0.20 0.98 2.18
CA VAL A 149 -0.76 0.20 3.28
C VAL A 149 -2.19 0.59 3.63
N VAL A 150 -2.74 1.63 2.97
CA VAL A 150 -4.03 2.23 3.31
C VAL A 150 -5.16 1.21 3.36
N TYR A 151 -5.28 0.34 2.37
CA TYR A 151 -6.32 -0.70 2.34
C TYR A 151 -6.23 -1.67 3.53
N PHE A 152 -5.01 -2.08 3.88
CA PHE A 152 -4.79 -3.02 4.98
C PHE A 152 -5.08 -2.39 6.34
N LEU A 153 -4.66 -1.13 6.52
CA LEU A 153 -4.96 -0.34 7.72
C LEU A 153 -6.47 -0.10 7.84
N ALA A 154 -7.12 0.31 6.76
CA ALA A 154 -8.56 0.50 6.74
C ALA A 154 -9.32 -0.75 7.20
N LYS A 155 -8.98 -1.91 6.65
CA LYS A 155 -9.57 -3.19 7.03
C LYS A 155 -9.37 -3.54 8.51
N HIS A 156 -8.22 -3.18 9.09
CA HIS A 156 -7.92 -3.36 10.50
C HIS A 156 -8.75 -2.40 11.38
N PHE A 157 -8.72 -1.09 11.06
CA PHE A 157 -9.34 -0.06 11.87
C PHE A 157 -10.87 -0.01 11.75
N ILE A 158 -11.47 -0.45 10.63
CA ILE A 158 -12.92 -0.69 10.54
C ILE A 158 -13.39 -1.63 11.67
N LYS A 159 -12.65 -2.70 11.93
CA LYS A 159 -12.98 -3.66 12.99
C LYS A 159 -12.75 -3.10 14.38
N ARG A 160 -11.72 -2.24 14.54
CA ARG A 160 -11.34 -1.66 15.84
C ARG A 160 -12.24 -0.50 16.25
N PHE A 161 -12.61 0.36 15.29
CA PHE A 161 -13.39 1.59 15.50
C PHE A 161 -14.83 1.44 14.99
N ASN A 162 -15.45 0.33 15.23
CA ASN A 162 -16.74 -0.11 14.68
C ASN A 162 -17.72 1.03 14.34
N ASN A 163 -18.02 1.93 15.30
CA ASN A 163 -18.99 3.01 15.16
C ASN A 163 -18.41 4.40 14.90
N GLN A 164 -17.07 4.55 14.89
CA GLN A 164 -16.44 5.85 14.72
C GLN A 164 -16.16 6.14 13.23
N ASN A 165 -16.26 7.41 12.87
CA ASN A 165 -15.79 7.91 11.60
C ASN A 165 -14.26 8.05 11.66
N PHE A 166 -13.57 7.73 10.56
CA PHE A 166 -12.14 7.93 10.53
C PHE A 166 -11.61 8.10 9.11
N ILE A 167 -10.45 8.76 9.03
CA ILE A 167 -9.70 9.00 7.81
C ILE A 167 -8.28 8.47 8.00
N ILE A 168 -7.77 7.70 7.04
CA ILE A 168 -6.36 7.31 6.95
C ILE A 168 -5.80 7.92 5.69
N HIS A 169 -4.85 8.83 5.82
CA HIS A 169 -4.29 9.62 4.73
C HIS A 169 -2.83 9.23 4.48
N ASP A 170 -2.55 8.62 3.33
CA ASP A 170 -1.19 8.43 2.82
C ASP A 170 -0.73 9.75 2.18
N ILE A 171 0.13 10.46 2.91
CA ILE A 171 0.58 11.80 2.54
C ILE A 171 1.38 11.77 1.23
N ASN A 172 2.23 10.77 1.04
CA ASN A 172 3.09 10.68 -0.13
C ASN A 172 2.32 10.33 -1.40
N ARG A 173 1.33 9.43 -1.28
CA ARG A 173 0.49 9.02 -2.41
C ARG A 173 -0.71 9.93 -2.63
N LYS A 174 -0.94 10.88 -1.72
CA LYS A 174 -2.14 11.75 -1.73
C LYS A 174 -3.43 10.92 -1.83
N LEU A 175 -3.47 9.81 -1.09
CA LEU A 175 -4.55 8.84 -1.09
C LEU A 175 -5.16 8.78 0.30
N ALA A 176 -6.48 8.91 0.41
CA ALA A 176 -7.15 8.75 1.69
C ALA A 176 -8.23 7.69 1.63
N PHE A 177 -8.27 6.89 2.69
CA PHE A 177 -9.43 6.06 3.02
C PHE A 177 -10.31 6.83 4.00
N ILE A 178 -11.59 6.97 3.67
CA ILE A 178 -12.58 7.72 4.46
C ILE A 178 -13.70 6.75 4.84
N LYS A 179 -13.97 6.66 6.14
CA LYS A 179 -15.16 5.97 6.67
C LYS A 179 -16.08 7.00 7.31
N ASN A 180 -17.30 7.10 6.79
CA ASN A 180 -18.36 7.93 7.33
C ASN A 180 -19.64 7.08 7.54
N GLY A 181 -19.94 6.74 8.78
CA GLY A 181 -20.98 5.78 9.13
C GLY A 181 -20.74 4.42 8.51
N SER A 182 -21.66 3.95 7.68
CA SER A 182 -21.55 2.71 6.90
C SER A 182 -20.85 2.90 5.55
N ASN A 183 -20.66 4.14 5.10
CA ASN A 183 -20.03 4.43 3.82
C ASN A 183 -18.51 4.39 3.96
N VAL A 184 -17.85 3.77 3.01
CA VAL A 184 -16.40 3.69 2.89
C VAL A 184 -16.00 4.04 1.47
N GLN A 185 -14.96 4.88 1.35
CA GLN A 185 -14.44 5.29 0.04
C GLN A 185 -12.94 5.51 0.08
N ILE A 186 -12.30 5.40 -1.07
CA ILE A 186 -10.90 5.75 -1.25
C ILE A 186 -10.86 6.88 -2.27
N GLU A 187 -10.22 7.98 -1.90
CA GLU A 187 -10.14 9.18 -2.73
C GLU A 187 -8.70 9.64 -2.90
N ASN A 188 -8.42 10.22 -4.07
CA ASN A 188 -7.18 10.96 -4.30
C ASN A 188 -7.38 12.39 -3.79
N ILE A 189 -6.56 12.78 -2.81
CA ILE A 189 -6.60 14.10 -2.20
C ILE A 189 -5.42 14.92 -2.71
N SER A 190 -5.66 15.76 -3.72
CA SER A 190 -4.62 16.61 -4.31
C SER A 190 -4.27 17.85 -3.47
N SER A 191 -5.24 18.36 -2.70
CA SER A 191 -5.06 19.43 -1.72
C SER A 191 -5.85 19.06 -0.48
N PHE A 192 -5.19 19.00 0.67
CA PHE A 192 -5.82 18.75 1.95
C PHE A 192 -5.54 19.95 2.86
N GLU A 193 -6.55 20.74 3.12
CA GLU A 193 -6.47 21.73 4.19
C GLU A 193 -6.38 20.96 5.51
N THR A 194 -5.40 21.34 6.34
CA THR A 194 -5.23 20.71 7.65
C THR A 194 -6.53 20.90 8.44
N PRO A 195 -7.23 19.83 8.81
CA PRO A 195 -8.48 19.98 9.53
C PRO A 195 -8.23 20.59 10.92
N SER A 196 -9.23 21.28 11.45
CA SER A 196 -9.19 21.76 12.84
C SER A 196 -9.26 20.57 13.79
N TYR A 197 -8.34 20.54 14.76
CA TYR A 197 -8.33 19.51 15.79
C TYR A 197 -9.29 19.86 16.93
N SER A 198 -9.85 18.83 17.55
CA SER A 198 -10.70 18.96 18.73
C SER A 198 -9.95 19.67 19.87
N THR A 199 -10.64 20.50 20.63
CA THR A 199 -10.07 21.18 21.82
C THR A 199 -9.56 20.19 22.88
N ASN A 200 -10.00 18.95 22.84
CA ASN A 200 -9.53 17.89 23.74
C ASN A 200 -8.28 17.17 23.23
N GLU A 201 -7.98 17.24 21.93
CA GLU A 201 -6.84 16.53 21.33
C GLU A 201 -5.51 16.86 22.00
N GLU A 202 -5.25 18.14 22.29
CA GLU A 202 -4.04 18.55 23.01
C GLU A 202 -3.92 17.89 24.39
N LYS A 203 -5.06 17.74 25.11
CA LYS A 203 -5.06 17.06 26.41
C LYS A 203 -4.77 15.57 26.27
N PHE A 204 -5.35 14.92 25.26
CA PHE A 204 -5.10 13.50 24.99
C PHE A 204 -3.63 13.25 24.60
N GLN A 205 -3.03 14.10 23.77
CA GLN A 205 -1.62 14.00 23.43
C GLN A 205 -0.72 14.17 24.66
N LYS A 206 -1.01 15.13 25.56
CA LYS A 206 -0.28 15.31 26.82
C LYS A 206 -0.42 14.08 27.72
N LEU A 207 -1.61 13.53 27.86
CA LEU A 207 -1.86 12.30 28.62
C LEU A 207 -1.10 11.11 28.02
N TRP A 208 -1.10 10.97 26.70
CA TRP A 208 -0.37 9.91 26.02
C TRP A 208 1.14 10.02 26.25
N LYS A 209 1.72 11.21 26.09
CA LYS A 209 3.15 11.47 26.38
C LYS A 209 3.49 11.15 27.85
N SER A 210 2.64 11.58 28.78
CA SER A 210 2.83 11.28 30.21
C SER A 210 2.80 9.79 30.49
N PHE A 211 1.86 9.07 29.89
CA PHE A 211 1.78 7.60 29.99
C PHE A 211 3.02 6.95 29.39
N PHE A 212 3.42 7.33 28.17
CA PHE A 212 4.60 6.79 27.48
C PHE A 212 5.87 6.94 28.34
N ASN A 213 6.06 8.11 28.96
CA ASN A 213 7.19 8.36 29.84
C ASN A 213 7.10 7.58 31.17
N ALA A 214 5.90 7.45 31.73
CA ALA A 214 5.69 6.75 33.01
C ALA A 214 5.92 5.24 32.92
N VAL A 215 5.60 4.60 31.77
CA VAL A 215 5.83 3.17 31.57
C VAL A 215 7.27 2.84 31.18
N SER A 216 8.09 3.84 30.85
CA SER A 216 9.48 3.64 30.50
C SER A 216 10.31 3.36 31.76
N ILE A 217 11.14 2.32 31.72
CA ILE A 217 12.09 1.99 32.79
C ILE A 217 13.42 2.62 32.41
N LYS A 218 13.81 3.71 33.12
CA LYS A 218 15.01 4.50 32.80
C LYS A 218 16.29 3.68 32.73
N GLU A 219 16.43 2.67 33.61
CA GLU A 219 17.61 1.77 33.65
C GLU A 219 17.68 0.83 32.45
N ARG A 220 16.59 0.69 31.68
CA ARG A 220 16.51 -0.10 30.46
C ARG A 220 16.47 0.75 29.20
N GLU A 221 16.60 2.05 29.33
CA GLU A 221 16.58 2.96 28.19
C GLU A 221 17.74 2.65 27.24
N ASN A 222 17.38 2.39 25.97
CA ASN A 222 18.34 2.13 24.91
C ASN A 222 17.83 2.78 23.60
N LYS A 223 18.28 4.00 23.35
CA LYS A 223 17.88 4.79 22.17
C LYS A 223 18.15 4.08 20.85
N LYS A 224 19.28 3.36 20.74
CA LYS A 224 19.63 2.61 19.52
C LYS A 224 18.65 1.46 19.28
N LEU A 225 18.31 0.71 20.33
CA LEU A 225 17.33 -0.36 20.24
C LEU A 225 15.93 0.18 19.92
N GLN A 226 15.55 1.30 20.54
CA GLN A 226 14.28 1.98 20.26
C GLN A 226 14.19 2.43 18.80
N GLN A 227 15.27 3.01 18.23
CA GLN A 227 15.33 3.38 16.81
C GLN A 227 15.27 2.16 15.87
N ASN A 228 15.83 1.03 16.26
CA ASN A 228 15.73 -0.20 15.47
C ASN A 228 14.30 -0.76 15.47
N GLN A 229 13.57 -0.64 16.59
CA GLN A 229 12.18 -1.09 16.71
C GLN A 229 11.20 -0.10 16.05
N VAL A 230 11.40 1.21 16.28
CA VAL A 230 10.61 2.30 15.71
C VAL A 230 11.56 3.24 14.95
N PRO A 231 11.85 2.94 13.67
CA PRO A 231 12.73 3.77 12.84
C PRO A 231 12.27 5.23 12.75
N LEU A 232 13.23 6.16 12.64
CA LEU A 232 12.97 7.61 12.62
C LEU A 232 11.96 8.02 11.55
N ILE A 233 11.98 7.38 10.38
CA ILE A 233 11.05 7.66 9.29
C ILE A 233 9.57 7.51 9.68
N TYR A 234 9.25 6.65 10.66
CA TYR A 234 7.87 6.45 11.11
C TYR A 234 7.47 7.36 12.27
N ARG A 235 8.44 8.09 12.90
CA ARG A 235 8.19 8.93 14.08
C ARG A 235 7.53 10.27 13.74
N THR A 236 7.58 10.69 12.48
CA THR A 236 7.06 11.98 12.00
C THR A 236 5.61 12.25 12.42
N TYR A 237 4.79 11.19 12.52
CA TYR A 237 3.38 11.30 12.90
C TYR A 237 3.06 10.61 14.23
N MET A 238 4.06 10.40 15.07
CA MET A 238 3.91 9.79 16.40
C MET A 238 4.13 10.86 17.47
N SER A 239 3.07 11.32 18.11
CA SER A 239 3.09 12.46 19.04
C SER A 239 4.07 12.32 20.20
N GLU A 240 4.37 11.09 20.63
CA GLU A 240 5.35 10.80 21.68
C GLU A 240 6.81 11.09 21.30
N PHE A 241 7.09 11.27 20.00
CA PHE A 241 8.45 11.51 19.49
C PHE A 241 8.63 12.90 18.86
N PHE A 242 7.68 13.81 18.94
CA PHE A 242 7.79 15.13 18.32
C PHE A 242 8.99 15.96 18.83
N GLU A 243 9.43 15.73 20.07
CA GLU A 243 10.60 16.40 20.64
C GLU A 243 11.94 15.81 20.16
N ASP A 244 11.94 14.57 19.67
CA ASP A 244 13.15 13.92 19.14
C ASP A 244 13.50 14.39 17.70
N LEU A 245 12.61 15.15 17.04
CA LEU A 245 12.73 15.59 15.65
C LEU A 245 13.23 17.03 15.51
N THR A 246 13.38 17.77 16.62
CA THR A 246 13.96 19.12 16.71
C THR A 246 15.40 19.07 17.20
#